data_32cc67e1ae9321259eb9e42aec0fcc23
#
_entry.id   32cc67e1ae9321259eb9e42aec0fcc23
#
_cell.length_a   1.000
_cell.length_b   1.000
_cell.length_c   1.000
_cell.angle_alpha   90.00
_cell.angle_beta   90.00
_cell.angle_gamma   90.00
#
_symmetry.space_group_name_H-M   'P 1'
#
loop_
_entity.id
_entity.type
_entity.pdbx_description
1 polymer ?
#
loop_
_entity_poly.entity_id
_entity_poly.type
_entity_poly.pdbx_seq_one_letter_code
_entity_poly.pdbx_strand_id
1 'polypeptide(L)'
;DQSPADGIDAETAIKNSDDLANVRTGLYAAVKGNSSLINYYGRLMFVYGDMRGEDIQYEYNGGSGRANFYYYMEYTTADNFTTSTAVWQMPYVVIARANRLIQAAESGNLTDAAEAKATIDQYDAEAKVLRAMALFDLTRIYGKPYTVDQGSSLGVPIATSPLESTEKPSRSTVAQCYESIEKDLTDAINSNALP
;
A
#
# COMPACT_ATOMS: atom_id res chain seq x y z
N ASP A 1 30.05 7.05 -6.39
CA ASP A 1 28.66 7.30 -6.00
C ASP A 1 28.43 8.80 -6.00
N GLN A 2 27.66 9.29 -6.96
CA GLN A 2 27.20 10.68 -6.97
C GLN A 2 25.73 10.66 -6.60
N SER A 3 25.38 11.35 -5.51
CA SER A 3 23.99 11.67 -5.19
C SER A 3 23.34 12.39 -6.37
N PRO A 4 22.07 12.11 -6.71
CA PRO A 4 21.38 12.82 -7.78
C PRO A 4 21.48 14.33 -7.53
N ALA A 5 21.88 15.11 -8.53
CA ALA A 5 22.12 16.55 -8.39
C ALA A 5 20.88 17.36 -7.96
N ASP A 6 19.67 16.78 -8.07
CA ASP A 6 18.38 17.40 -7.76
C ASP A 6 17.53 16.56 -6.76
N GLY A 7 18.09 15.59 -6.05
CA GLY A 7 17.40 14.74 -5.07
C GLY A 7 17.96 14.90 -3.68
N ILE A 8 17.11 15.20 -2.71
CA ILE A 8 17.45 15.04 -1.29
C ILE A 8 17.59 13.54 -1.05
N ASP A 9 18.72 13.10 -0.51
CA ASP A 9 18.92 11.72 -0.12
C ASP A 9 17.81 11.29 0.84
N ALA A 10 17.14 10.19 0.54
CA ALA A 10 15.94 9.79 1.28
C ALA A 10 16.22 9.56 2.77
N GLU A 11 17.45 9.18 3.13
CA GLU A 11 17.89 9.00 4.53
C GLU A 11 18.11 10.35 5.26
N THR A 12 18.42 11.42 4.51
CA THR A 12 18.67 12.75 5.09
C THR A 12 17.45 13.67 5.02
N ALA A 13 16.37 13.23 4.37
CA ALA A 13 15.17 14.04 4.15
C ALA A 13 14.26 14.14 5.37
N ILE A 14 14.27 13.15 6.26
CA ILE A 14 13.39 13.08 7.44
C ILE A 14 14.27 13.25 8.67
N LYS A 15 14.25 14.45 9.27
CA LYS A 15 15.13 14.82 10.38
C LYS A 15 14.43 14.91 11.72
N ASN A 16 13.14 15.17 11.74
CA ASN A 16 12.34 15.42 12.93
C ASN A 16 10.89 14.99 12.73
N SER A 17 10.07 15.14 13.76
CA SER A 17 8.66 14.76 13.74
C SER A 17 7.81 15.60 12.76
N ASP A 18 8.17 16.84 12.46
CA ASP A 18 7.47 17.65 11.46
C ASP A 18 7.71 17.11 10.03
N ASP A 19 8.94 16.73 9.73
CA ASP A 19 9.25 16.04 8.46
C ASP A 19 8.48 14.73 8.36
N LEU A 20 8.40 13.96 9.46
CA LEU A 20 7.64 12.72 9.52
C LEU A 20 6.14 12.95 9.30
N ALA A 21 5.58 14.06 9.82
CA ALA A 21 4.19 14.46 9.58
C ALA A 21 3.92 14.72 8.08
N ASN A 22 4.88 15.30 7.36
CA ASN A 22 4.78 15.50 5.92
C ASN A 22 4.77 14.15 5.17
N VAL A 23 5.62 13.20 5.59
CA VAL A 23 5.63 11.83 5.02
C VAL A 23 4.30 11.13 5.31
N ARG A 24 3.75 11.24 6.52
CA ARG A 24 2.43 10.73 6.89
C ARG A 24 1.32 11.31 5.99
N THR A 25 1.33 12.63 5.78
CA THR A 25 0.38 13.28 4.86
C THR A 25 0.48 12.70 3.45
N GLY A 26 1.71 12.48 2.96
CA GLY A 26 1.98 11.84 1.69
C GLY A 26 1.48 10.38 1.64
N LEU A 27 1.55 9.64 2.73
CA LEU A 27 1.03 8.27 2.85
C LEU A 27 -0.50 8.24 2.72
N TYR A 28 -1.22 9.08 3.47
CA TYR A 28 -2.68 9.19 3.35
C TYR A 28 -3.13 9.70 1.98
N ALA A 29 -2.36 10.60 1.36
CA ALA A 29 -2.61 11.04 -0.01
C ALA A 29 -2.49 9.88 -1.02
N ALA A 30 -1.58 8.92 -0.80
CA ALA A 30 -1.49 7.72 -1.62
C ALA A 30 -2.69 6.79 -1.43
N VAL A 31 -3.17 6.62 -0.18
CA VAL A 31 -4.38 5.84 0.10
C VAL A 31 -5.60 6.45 -0.60
N LYS A 32 -5.79 7.75 -0.50
CA LYS A 32 -6.86 8.45 -1.21
C LYS A 32 -6.70 8.33 -2.73
N GLY A 33 -5.47 8.46 -3.21
CA GLY A 33 -5.15 8.58 -4.63
C GLY A 33 -5.24 10.01 -5.13
N ASN A 34 -4.76 10.23 -6.36
CA ASN A 34 -4.79 11.54 -7.01
C ASN A 34 -6.01 11.68 -7.94
N SER A 35 -6.21 12.87 -8.49
CA SER A 35 -7.35 13.21 -9.37
C SER A 35 -7.33 12.51 -10.73
N SER A 36 -6.27 11.80 -11.09
CA SER A 36 -6.19 11.04 -12.34
C SER A 36 -6.91 9.68 -12.20
N LEU A 37 -6.81 8.83 -13.18
CA LEU A 37 -7.45 7.50 -13.22
C LEU A 37 -7.02 6.56 -12.08
N ILE A 38 -6.01 6.98 -11.30
CA ILE A 38 -5.31 6.16 -10.34
C ILE A 38 -5.72 6.55 -8.90
N ASN A 39 -6.97 6.32 -8.54
CA ASN A 39 -7.45 6.54 -7.18
C ASN A 39 -7.61 5.20 -6.48
N TYR A 40 -6.88 4.94 -5.41
CA TYR A 40 -6.95 3.71 -4.64
C TYR A 40 -8.26 3.64 -3.84
N TYR A 41 -8.29 4.05 -2.57
CA TYR A 41 -9.51 4.10 -1.77
C TYR A 41 -10.43 5.28 -2.14
N GLY A 42 -9.95 6.26 -2.87
CA GLY A 42 -10.82 7.31 -3.41
C GLY A 42 -11.83 6.81 -4.45
N ARG A 43 -11.61 5.62 -5.05
CA ARG A 43 -12.52 5.08 -6.06
C ARG A 43 -12.39 3.57 -6.30
N LEU A 44 -11.18 3.07 -6.63
CA LEU A 44 -11.00 1.73 -7.18
C LEU A 44 -11.52 0.63 -6.27
N MET A 45 -11.24 0.71 -4.98
CA MET A 45 -11.62 -0.33 -4.03
C MET A 45 -13.12 -0.37 -3.76
N PHE A 46 -13.84 0.73 -4.00
CA PHE A 46 -15.30 0.73 -3.92
C PHE A 46 -15.96 0.05 -5.12
N VAL A 47 -15.40 0.24 -6.31
CA VAL A 47 -16.04 -0.23 -7.54
C VAL A 47 -15.50 -1.58 -8.02
N TYR A 48 -14.30 -1.99 -7.60
CA TYR A 48 -13.66 -3.20 -8.10
C TYR A 48 -14.48 -4.47 -7.83
N GLY A 49 -14.98 -4.62 -6.60
CA GLY A 49 -15.82 -5.75 -6.22
C GLY A 49 -17.17 -5.71 -6.91
N ASP A 50 -17.83 -4.55 -6.89
CA ASP A 50 -19.16 -4.36 -7.43
C ASP A 50 -19.21 -4.56 -8.95
N MET A 51 -18.20 -4.03 -9.67
CA MET A 51 -18.09 -4.20 -11.13
C MET A 51 -17.80 -5.62 -11.57
N ARG A 52 -17.33 -6.48 -10.66
CA ARG A 52 -17.07 -7.91 -10.92
C ARG A 52 -18.14 -8.82 -10.32
N GLY A 53 -19.09 -8.23 -9.61
CA GLY A 53 -20.28 -8.91 -9.08
C GLY A 53 -21.41 -8.99 -10.09
N GLU A 54 -22.57 -9.42 -9.62
CA GLU A 54 -23.78 -9.59 -10.44
C GLU A 54 -24.77 -8.41 -10.28
N ASP A 55 -24.56 -7.54 -9.28
CA ASP A 55 -25.51 -6.48 -8.92
C ASP A 55 -25.37 -5.22 -9.76
N ILE A 56 -24.20 -4.99 -10.37
CA ILE A 56 -23.88 -3.81 -11.18
C ILE A 56 -23.29 -4.25 -12.51
N GLN A 57 -23.84 -3.70 -13.61
CA GLN A 57 -23.30 -3.89 -14.95
C GLN A 57 -22.94 -2.53 -15.55
N TYR A 58 -21.76 -2.47 -16.17
CA TYR A 58 -21.36 -1.31 -16.93
C TYR A 58 -21.93 -1.35 -18.36
N GLU A 59 -22.65 -0.32 -18.76
CA GLU A 59 -23.10 -0.18 -20.14
C GLU A 59 -21.99 0.38 -21.04
N TYR A 60 -21.50 -0.46 -21.96
CA TYR A 60 -20.50 -0.05 -22.94
C TYR A 60 -21.15 0.81 -24.04
N ASN A 61 -20.81 2.06 -24.08
CA ASN A 61 -21.34 3.01 -25.08
C ASN A 61 -20.31 3.48 -26.12
N GLY A 62 -19.26 2.68 -26.34
CA GLY A 62 -18.18 3.01 -27.28
C GLY A 62 -17.24 4.11 -26.80
N GLY A 63 -17.34 4.51 -25.55
CA GLY A 63 -16.55 5.59 -24.98
C GLY A 63 -15.07 5.27 -24.82
N SER A 64 -14.28 6.32 -24.59
CA SER A 64 -12.87 6.25 -24.24
C SER A 64 -12.64 6.62 -22.77
N GLY A 65 -11.47 6.36 -22.22
CA GLY A 65 -11.11 6.79 -20.88
C GLY A 65 -11.76 5.96 -19.77
N ARG A 66 -12.49 6.62 -18.85
CA ARG A 66 -13.07 5.96 -17.67
C ARG A 66 -14.08 4.87 -17.99
N ALA A 67 -14.82 5.05 -19.06
CA ALA A 67 -15.81 4.10 -19.52
C ALA A 67 -15.16 2.74 -19.85
N ASN A 68 -14.10 2.76 -20.65
CA ASN A 68 -13.35 1.55 -20.98
C ASN A 68 -12.73 0.90 -19.73
N PHE A 69 -12.30 1.71 -18.77
CA PHE A 69 -11.72 1.21 -17.53
C PHE A 69 -12.72 0.34 -16.74
N TYR A 70 -13.98 0.78 -16.58
CA TYR A 70 -15.01 -0.02 -15.90
C TYR A 70 -15.41 -1.25 -16.71
N TYR A 71 -15.51 -1.14 -18.01
CA TYR A 71 -15.76 -2.27 -18.89
C TYR A 71 -14.69 -3.35 -18.75
N TYR A 72 -13.43 -2.98 -18.74
CA TYR A 72 -12.34 -3.93 -18.53
C TYR A 72 -12.33 -4.53 -17.12
N MET A 73 -12.75 -3.78 -16.11
CA MET A 73 -12.94 -4.32 -14.76
C MET A 73 -13.95 -5.47 -14.75
N GLU A 74 -15.04 -5.33 -15.47
CA GLU A 74 -16.11 -6.32 -15.53
C GLU A 74 -15.70 -7.59 -16.29
N TYR A 75 -15.06 -7.42 -17.44
CA TYR A 75 -14.86 -8.51 -18.39
C TYR A 75 -13.43 -9.05 -18.48
N THR A 76 -12.48 -8.45 -17.83
CA THR A 76 -11.08 -8.85 -17.92
C THR A 76 -10.65 -9.61 -16.66
N THR A 77 -9.85 -10.68 -16.84
CA THR A 77 -9.26 -11.37 -15.68
C THR A 77 -8.36 -10.43 -14.87
N ALA A 78 -8.23 -10.71 -13.58
CA ALA A 78 -7.38 -9.93 -12.69
C ALA A 78 -5.96 -9.80 -13.25
N ASP A 79 -5.40 -10.85 -13.81
CA ASP A 79 -4.04 -10.85 -14.37
C ASP A 79 -3.87 -9.88 -15.54
N ASN A 80 -4.83 -9.80 -16.43
CA ASN A 80 -4.77 -8.92 -17.59
C ASN A 80 -5.10 -7.47 -17.26
N PHE A 81 -6.05 -7.26 -16.34
CA PHE A 81 -6.49 -5.92 -15.97
C PHE A 81 -5.50 -5.24 -15.04
N THR A 82 -4.89 -5.96 -14.13
CA THR A 82 -4.21 -5.39 -12.97
C THR A 82 -2.71 -5.29 -13.10
N THR A 83 -2.07 -5.94 -14.08
CA THR A 83 -0.63 -5.80 -14.31
C THR A 83 -0.21 -4.41 -14.77
N SER A 84 -1.10 -3.68 -15.44
CA SER A 84 -0.86 -2.33 -15.93
C SER A 84 -1.70 -1.25 -15.23
N THR A 85 -2.41 -1.58 -14.17
CA THR A 85 -3.41 -0.70 -13.57
C THR A 85 -3.13 -0.35 -12.12
N ALA A 86 -3.84 0.64 -11.66
CA ALA A 86 -3.80 1.16 -10.33
C ALA A 86 -4.12 0.15 -9.22
N VAL A 87 -4.87 -0.92 -9.52
CA VAL A 87 -5.23 -1.95 -8.53
C VAL A 87 -4.00 -2.73 -8.02
N TRP A 88 -2.97 -2.92 -8.87
CA TRP A 88 -1.69 -3.48 -8.45
C TRP A 88 -0.74 -2.41 -7.92
N GLN A 89 -0.59 -1.31 -8.66
CA GLN A 89 0.45 -0.31 -8.39
C GLN A 89 0.18 0.50 -7.12
N MET A 90 -1.07 0.94 -6.92
CA MET A 90 -1.36 1.89 -5.83
C MET A 90 -1.19 1.29 -4.43
N PRO A 91 -1.60 0.04 -4.14
CA PRO A 91 -1.25 -0.58 -2.86
C PRO A 91 0.26 -0.64 -2.61
N TYR A 92 1.07 -0.94 -3.64
CA TYR A 92 2.53 -0.93 -3.49
C TYR A 92 3.11 0.47 -3.28
N VAL A 93 2.50 1.52 -3.86
CA VAL A 93 2.87 2.91 -3.53
C VAL A 93 2.59 3.22 -2.06
N VAL A 94 1.45 2.75 -1.53
CA VAL A 94 1.13 2.88 -0.09
C VAL A 94 2.16 2.12 0.74
N ILE A 95 2.45 0.86 0.42
CA ILE A 95 3.46 0.04 1.11
C ILE A 95 4.83 0.72 1.11
N ALA A 96 5.29 1.24 -0.03
CA ALA A 96 6.59 1.90 -0.14
C ALA A 96 6.66 3.18 0.73
N ARG A 97 5.59 3.97 0.77
CA ARG A 97 5.53 5.17 1.62
C ARG A 97 5.43 4.81 3.10
N ALA A 98 4.66 3.78 3.45
CA ALA A 98 4.59 3.27 4.82
C ALA A 98 5.95 2.76 5.29
N ASN A 99 6.68 1.99 4.46
CA ASN A 99 8.01 1.50 4.79
C ASN A 99 9.00 2.63 5.10
N ARG A 100 8.98 3.73 4.32
CA ARG A 100 9.83 4.90 4.59
C ARG A 100 9.48 5.58 5.90
N LEU A 101 8.20 5.72 6.21
CA LEU A 101 7.75 6.31 7.47
C LEU A 101 8.18 5.44 8.65
N ILE A 102 7.90 4.13 8.61
CA ILE A 102 8.25 3.16 9.65
C ILE A 102 9.77 3.17 9.88
N GLN A 103 10.55 3.07 8.80
CA GLN A 103 12.02 3.11 8.89
C GLN A 103 12.51 4.38 9.60
N ALA A 104 11.97 5.54 9.25
CA ALA A 104 12.37 6.80 9.88
C ALA A 104 11.94 6.86 11.35
N ALA A 105 10.72 6.44 11.67
CA ALA A 105 10.19 6.43 13.03
C ALA A 105 10.99 5.49 13.95
N GLU A 106 11.34 4.30 13.46
CA GLU A 106 12.07 3.28 14.23
C GLU A 106 13.60 3.50 14.25
N SER A 107 14.13 4.41 13.43
CA SER A 107 15.58 4.63 13.30
C SER A 107 16.24 5.15 14.58
N GLY A 108 15.50 5.85 15.45
CA GLY A 108 16.03 6.57 16.60
C GLY A 108 16.86 7.82 16.25
N ASN A 109 16.92 8.20 14.97
CA ASN A 109 17.76 9.29 14.49
C ASN A 109 17.05 10.65 14.36
N LEU A 110 15.74 10.71 14.70
CA LEU A 110 15.01 11.97 14.66
C LEU A 110 15.52 12.90 15.78
N THR A 111 15.76 14.16 15.43
CA THR A 111 16.39 15.14 16.33
C THR A 111 15.54 15.48 17.55
N ASP A 112 14.24 15.25 17.49
CA ASP A 112 13.25 15.49 18.53
C ASP A 112 12.57 14.19 19.01
N ALA A 113 13.24 13.03 18.84
CA ALA A 113 12.68 11.71 19.11
C ALA A 113 12.16 11.54 20.56
N ALA A 114 12.80 12.17 21.53
CA ALA A 114 12.39 12.10 22.93
C ALA A 114 11.16 12.97 23.20
N GLU A 115 11.16 14.20 22.72
CA GLU A 115 10.12 15.20 22.94
C GLU A 115 8.83 14.85 22.17
N ALA A 116 8.97 14.31 20.95
CA ALA A 116 7.87 13.98 20.06
C ALA A 116 7.49 12.48 20.07
N LYS A 117 7.99 11.71 21.04
CA LYS A 117 7.84 10.24 21.07
C LYS A 117 6.42 9.77 20.81
N ALA A 118 5.43 10.31 21.51
CA ALA A 118 4.04 9.91 21.36
C ALA A 118 3.50 10.12 19.93
N THR A 119 3.91 11.23 19.30
CA THR A 119 3.52 11.54 17.91
C THR A 119 4.20 10.61 16.91
N ILE A 120 5.48 10.30 17.13
CA ILE A 120 6.26 9.40 16.29
C ILE A 120 5.68 7.98 16.39
N ASP A 121 5.40 7.48 17.60
CA ASP A 121 4.80 6.18 17.85
C ASP A 121 3.40 6.06 17.18
N GLN A 122 2.60 7.15 17.23
CA GLN A 122 1.32 7.20 16.53
C GLN A 122 1.48 7.07 15.02
N TYR A 123 2.40 7.82 14.42
CA TYR A 123 2.61 7.79 12.98
C TYR A 123 3.14 6.43 12.50
N ASP A 124 4.01 5.80 13.28
CA ASP A 124 4.49 4.45 13.05
C ASP A 124 3.34 3.43 13.07
N ALA A 125 2.51 3.46 14.12
CA ALA A 125 1.35 2.58 14.23
C ALA A 125 0.36 2.75 13.08
N GLU A 126 0.03 4.00 12.70
CA GLU A 126 -0.83 4.29 11.55
C GLU A 126 -0.22 3.76 10.24
N ALA A 127 1.08 3.90 10.04
CA ALA A 127 1.74 3.41 8.84
C ALA A 127 1.72 1.88 8.75
N LYS A 128 1.89 1.17 9.86
CA LYS A 128 1.74 -0.30 9.94
C LYS A 128 0.32 -0.74 9.57
N VAL A 129 -0.71 -0.07 10.08
CA VAL A 129 -2.11 -0.35 9.71
C VAL A 129 -2.34 -0.14 8.21
N LEU A 130 -1.85 0.96 7.63
CA LEU A 130 -2.04 1.24 6.21
C LEU A 130 -1.23 0.29 5.31
N ARG A 131 -0.06 -0.16 5.74
CA ARG A 131 0.72 -1.20 5.06
C ARG A 131 -0.01 -2.54 5.07
N ALA A 132 -0.53 -2.94 6.21
CA ALA A 132 -1.32 -4.16 6.36
C ALA A 132 -2.56 -4.14 5.48
N MET A 133 -3.31 -3.03 5.46
CA MET A 133 -4.47 -2.84 4.60
C MET A 133 -4.13 -3.01 3.12
N ALA A 134 -3.05 -2.37 2.66
CA ALA A 134 -2.62 -2.46 1.27
C ALA A 134 -2.17 -3.88 0.89
N LEU A 135 -1.44 -4.57 1.77
CA LEU A 135 -1.03 -5.95 1.55
C LEU A 135 -2.23 -6.91 1.57
N PHE A 136 -3.23 -6.66 2.42
CA PHE A 136 -4.47 -7.43 2.46
C PHE A 136 -5.24 -7.31 1.14
N ASP A 137 -5.39 -6.12 0.60
CA ASP A 137 -6.06 -5.90 -0.68
C ASP A 137 -5.35 -6.64 -1.83
N LEU A 138 -4.03 -6.53 -1.90
CA LEU A 138 -3.23 -7.27 -2.88
C LEU A 138 -3.41 -8.79 -2.73
N THR A 139 -3.36 -9.28 -1.49
CA THR A 139 -3.44 -10.72 -1.22
C THR A 139 -4.80 -11.30 -1.62
N ARG A 140 -5.90 -10.62 -1.26
CA ARG A 140 -7.26 -11.10 -1.60
C ARG A 140 -7.61 -10.98 -3.08
N ILE A 141 -6.97 -10.05 -3.81
CA ILE A 141 -7.23 -9.85 -5.25
C ILE A 141 -6.39 -10.83 -6.08
N TYR A 142 -5.14 -11.07 -5.71
CA TYR A 142 -4.17 -11.82 -6.53
C TYR A 142 -3.82 -13.20 -5.97
N GLY A 143 -4.19 -13.50 -4.74
CA GLY A 143 -4.05 -14.82 -4.12
C GLY A 143 -5.31 -15.64 -4.26
N LYS A 144 -5.20 -16.96 -4.05
CA LYS A 144 -6.37 -17.80 -3.84
C LYS A 144 -6.98 -17.56 -2.45
N PRO A 145 -8.29 -17.81 -2.28
CA PRO A 145 -8.86 -17.79 -0.93
C PRO A 145 -8.10 -18.74 0.00
N TYR A 146 -7.78 -18.28 1.21
CA TYR A 146 -7.01 -19.04 2.20
C TYR A 146 -7.57 -20.45 2.45
N THR A 147 -8.90 -20.56 2.46
CA THR A 147 -9.64 -21.82 2.74
C THR A 147 -9.47 -22.89 1.68
N VAL A 148 -8.98 -22.55 0.48
CA VAL A 148 -8.80 -23.53 -0.61
C VAL A 148 -7.67 -24.52 -0.32
N ASP A 149 -6.57 -24.02 0.24
CA ASP A 149 -5.35 -24.80 0.46
C ASP A 149 -4.57 -24.36 1.71
N GLN A 150 -5.25 -23.74 2.67
CA GLN A 150 -4.68 -23.20 3.89
C GLN A 150 -3.55 -22.18 3.62
N GLY A 151 -3.68 -21.45 2.52
CA GLY A 151 -2.75 -20.39 2.16
C GLY A 151 -1.41 -20.88 1.60
N SER A 152 -1.28 -22.14 1.19
CA SER A 152 -0.02 -22.68 0.65
C SER A 152 0.29 -22.18 -0.78
N SER A 153 -0.73 -21.73 -1.53
CA SER A 153 -0.54 -21.12 -2.85
C SER A 153 0.16 -19.77 -2.80
N LEU A 154 0.69 -19.35 -3.95
CA LEU A 154 1.36 -18.05 -4.07
C LEU A 154 0.36 -16.88 -3.92
N GLY A 155 0.68 -15.99 -3.01
CA GLY A 155 0.08 -14.69 -2.80
C GLY A 155 0.79 -13.62 -3.64
N VAL A 156 1.36 -12.61 -2.96
CA VAL A 156 2.03 -11.47 -3.58
C VAL A 156 3.42 -11.24 -2.96
N PRO A 157 4.31 -10.45 -3.58
CA PRO A 157 5.55 -10.03 -2.95
C PRO A 157 5.29 -9.23 -1.66
N ILE A 158 5.97 -9.60 -0.59
CA ILE A 158 5.94 -8.85 0.67
C ILE A 158 7.15 -7.91 0.69
N ALA A 159 6.90 -6.63 0.98
CA ALA A 159 7.94 -5.63 1.18
C ALA A 159 7.73 -4.95 2.55
N THR A 160 8.62 -5.21 3.49
CA THR A 160 8.58 -4.66 4.86
C THR A 160 9.62 -3.57 5.10
N SER A 161 10.43 -3.25 4.09
CA SER A 161 11.42 -2.17 4.09
C SER A 161 11.39 -1.45 2.73
N PRO A 162 11.93 -0.24 2.63
CA PRO A 162 12.18 0.38 1.33
C PRO A 162 13.00 -0.54 0.42
N LEU A 163 12.56 -0.70 -0.83
CA LEU A 163 13.24 -1.52 -1.83
C LEU A 163 14.07 -0.64 -2.75
N GLU A 164 15.24 -1.13 -3.14
CA GLU A 164 16.03 -0.54 -4.21
C GLU A 164 15.37 -0.79 -5.57
N SER A 165 15.60 0.09 -6.53
CA SER A 165 14.98 0.01 -7.87
C SER A 165 15.34 -1.26 -8.65
N THR A 166 16.41 -1.94 -8.26
CA THR A 166 16.89 -3.19 -8.86
C THR A 166 16.32 -4.44 -8.18
N GLU A 167 15.74 -4.29 -7.00
CA GLU A 167 15.19 -5.42 -6.26
C GLU A 167 13.88 -5.89 -6.87
N LYS A 168 13.77 -7.21 -7.00
CA LYS A 168 12.59 -7.90 -7.54
C LYS A 168 12.18 -9.03 -6.60
N PRO A 169 11.48 -8.71 -5.50
CA PRO A 169 11.08 -9.73 -4.54
C PRO A 169 10.14 -10.75 -5.20
N SER A 170 10.35 -12.02 -4.87
CA SER A 170 9.48 -13.11 -5.30
C SER A 170 8.13 -13.05 -4.60
N ARG A 171 7.12 -13.70 -5.18
CA ARG A 171 5.83 -13.89 -4.50
C ARG A 171 6.01 -14.77 -3.26
N SER A 172 5.41 -14.34 -2.17
CA SER A 172 5.25 -15.12 -0.94
C SER A 172 3.99 -15.98 -1.02
N THR A 173 3.83 -16.95 -0.11
CA THR A 173 2.57 -17.68 -0.01
C THR A 173 1.46 -16.79 0.56
N VAL A 174 0.21 -17.16 0.32
CA VAL A 174 -0.94 -16.47 0.93
C VAL A 174 -0.85 -16.49 2.46
N ALA A 175 -0.42 -17.62 3.06
CA ALA A 175 -0.22 -17.72 4.51
C ALA A 175 0.81 -16.69 5.00
N GLN A 176 1.97 -16.60 4.36
CA GLN A 176 2.99 -15.60 4.70
C GLN A 176 2.49 -14.16 4.55
N CYS A 177 1.66 -13.89 3.54
CA CYS A 177 1.04 -12.58 3.41
C CYS A 177 0.15 -12.26 4.62
N TYR A 178 -0.70 -13.20 5.06
CA TYR A 178 -1.54 -13.00 6.24
C TYR A 178 -0.73 -12.88 7.53
N GLU A 179 0.34 -13.66 7.71
CA GLU A 179 1.25 -13.51 8.85
C GLU A 179 1.86 -12.11 8.92
N SER A 180 2.27 -11.55 7.78
CA SER A 180 2.80 -10.19 7.72
C SER A 180 1.74 -9.13 8.04
N ILE A 181 0.50 -9.32 7.55
CA ILE A 181 -0.65 -8.44 7.84
C ILE A 181 -0.97 -8.47 9.34
N GLU A 182 -1.12 -9.66 9.91
CA GLU A 182 -1.42 -9.85 11.34
C GLU A 182 -0.33 -9.26 12.23
N LYS A 183 0.94 -9.42 11.84
CA LYS A 183 2.06 -8.82 12.57
C LYS A 183 1.94 -7.31 12.63
N ASP A 184 1.77 -6.64 11.50
CA ASP A 184 1.67 -5.18 11.44
C ASP A 184 0.47 -4.65 12.27
N LEU A 185 -0.69 -5.31 12.16
CA LEU A 185 -1.87 -4.93 12.92
C LEU A 185 -1.68 -5.16 14.43
N THR A 186 -1.07 -6.28 14.80
CA THR A 186 -0.80 -6.60 16.20
C THR A 186 0.22 -5.62 16.81
N ASP A 187 1.29 -5.31 16.08
CA ASP A 187 2.29 -4.33 16.52
C ASP A 187 1.65 -2.95 16.73
N ALA A 188 0.81 -2.52 15.78
CA ALA A 188 0.10 -1.25 15.88
C ALA A 188 -0.87 -1.19 17.07
N ILE A 189 -1.64 -2.25 17.33
CA ILE A 189 -2.55 -2.34 18.47
C ILE A 189 -1.78 -2.34 19.79
N ASN A 190 -0.73 -3.16 19.89
CA ASN A 190 0.05 -3.31 21.12
C ASN A 190 0.87 -2.06 21.48
N SER A 191 1.14 -1.19 20.51
CA SER A 191 1.80 0.09 20.77
C SER A 191 0.96 1.02 21.64
N ASN A 192 -0.35 0.85 21.68
CA ASN A 192 -1.33 1.76 22.30
C ASN A 192 -1.20 3.21 21.80
N ALA A 193 -0.65 3.42 20.63
CA ALA A 193 -0.38 4.75 20.05
C ALA A 193 -1.44 5.17 19.02
N LEU A 194 -2.32 4.27 18.61
CA LEU A 194 -3.43 4.61 17.70
C LEU A 194 -4.43 5.54 18.41
N PRO A 195 -5.01 6.54 17.68
CA PRO A 195 -5.96 7.49 18.23
C PRO A 195 -7.29 6.85 18.63
#